data_662363096e07a0e845dcc43daf0eda3f
#
_entry.id   662363096e07a0e845dcc43daf0eda3f
#
_cell.length_a   1.000
_cell.length_b   1.000
_cell.length_c   1.000
_cell.angle_alpha   90.00
_cell.angle_beta   90.00
_cell.angle_gamma   90.00
#
_symmetry.space_group_name_H-M   'P 1'
#
loop_
_entity.id
_entity.type
_entity.pdbx_description
1 polymer ?
#
loop_
_entity_poly.entity_id
_entity_poly.type
_entity_poly.pdbx_seq_one_letter_code
_entity_poly.pdbx_strand_id
1 'polypeptide(L)'
;MNKVLKYNSGQSLVLFLVLLLAILMFATFVIDLTNSKQNEKTLENTCKLIINYGLKNIDENIEKKLENLLKENEKDLYDYKILINKEKKEIDIYTKKSVKGAFGKIIGKDIYIIEVRYKGLINDEKIVYERVDIDG
;
A
#
# COMPACT_ATOMS: atom_id res chain seq x y z
N MET A 1 12.73 -38.64 43.59
CA MET A 1 11.98 -38.54 42.31
C MET A 1 11.25 -37.20 42.12
N ASN A 2 10.81 -36.53 43.16
CA ASN A 2 10.03 -35.30 43.02
C ASN A 2 10.79 -34.00 42.68
N LYS A 3 12.10 -33.95 42.82
CA LYS A 3 12.91 -32.76 42.52
C LYS A 3 13.17 -32.55 41.01
N VAL A 4 13.25 -33.61 40.23
CA VAL A 4 13.52 -33.56 38.79
C VAL A 4 12.28 -33.03 38.03
N LEU A 5 11.08 -33.41 38.47
CA LEU A 5 9.83 -32.96 37.86
C LEU A 5 9.54 -31.47 38.10
N LYS A 6 9.99 -30.92 39.26
CA LYS A 6 9.85 -29.49 39.59
C LYS A 6 10.78 -28.59 38.74
N TYR A 7 11.94 -29.09 38.34
CA TYR A 7 12.89 -28.34 37.51
C TYR A 7 12.42 -28.25 36.05
N ASN A 8 11.83 -29.32 35.54
CA ASN A 8 11.31 -29.36 34.19
C ASN A 8 10.07 -28.47 33.98
N SER A 9 9.24 -28.28 34.99
CA SER A 9 8.03 -27.45 34.89
C SER A 9 8.35 -25.95 34.78
N GLY A 10 9.39 -25.46 35.45
CA GLY A 10 9.87 -24.08 35.32
C GLY A 10 10.47 -23.79 33.95
N GLN A 11 11.26 -24.74 33.44
CA GLN A 11 11.84 -24.63 32.10
C GLN A 11 10.76 -24.63 30.97
N SER A 12 9.75 -25.47 31.11
CA SER A 12 8.60 -25.50 30.19
C SER A 12 7.81 -24.19 30.18
N LEU A 13 7.63 -23.55 31.35
CA LEU A 13 6.94 -22.27 31.46
C LEU A 13 7.71 -21.16 30.77
N VAL A 14 9.03 -21.08 30.97
CA VAL A 14 9.89 -20.10 30.30
C VAL A 14 9.88 -20.29 28.80
N LEU A 15 10.00 -21.54 28.34
CA LEU A 15 9.92 -21.87 26.91
C LEU A 15 8.57 -21.48 26.33
N PHE A 16 7.48 -21.75 27.05
CA PHE A 16 6.11 -21.34 26.61
C PHE A 16 5.99 -19.82 26.50
N LEU A 17 6.51 -19.04 27.44
CA LEU A 17 6.51 -17.58 27.39
C LEU A 17 7.28 -17.04 26.19
N VAL A 18 8.46 -17.59 25.92
CA VAL A 18 9.27 -17.20 24.74
C VAL A 18 8.53 -17.52 23.44
N LEU A 19 7.92 -18.69 23.36
CA LEU A 19 7.11 -19.09 22.21
C LEU A 19 5.90 -18.18 22.02
N LEU A 20 5.21 -17.83 23.11
CA LEU A 20 4.08 -16.91 23.08
C LEU A 20 4.47 -15.53 22.53
N LEU A 21 5.60 -14.97 23.00
CA LEU A 21 6.12 -13.71 22.49
C LEU A 21 6.45 -13.78 20.98
N ALA A 22 7.07 -14.88 20.55
CA ALA A 22 7.39 -15.09 19.14
C ALA A 22 6.11 -15.15 18.29
N ILE A 23 5.06 -15.83 18.75
CA ILE A 23 3.76 -15.89 18.07
C ILE A 23 3.12 -14.50 17.97
N LEU A 24 3.15 -13.71 19.06
CA LEU A 24 2.61 -12.35 19.07
C LEU A 24 3.35 -11.43 18.10
N MET A 25 4.69 -11.51 18.06
CA MET A 25 5.48 -10.75 17.08
C MET A 25 5.14 -11.15 15.64
N PHE A 26 5.00 -12.44 15.38
CA PHE A 26 4.61 -12.93 14.04
C PHE A 26 3.21 -12.46 13.65
N ALA A 27 2.26 -12.48 14.58
CA ALA A 27 0.90 -12.00 14.34
C ALA A 27 0.88 -10.50 13.96
N THR A 28 1.65 -9.65 14.67
CA THR A 28 1.74 -8.22 14.33
C THR A 28 2.38 -7.99 12.97
N PHE A 29 3.38 -8.78 12.60
CA PHE A 29 4.00 -8.73 11.28
C PHE A 29 3.00 -9.06 10.15
N VAL A 30 2.19 -10.11 10.34
CA VAL A 30 1.13 -10.49 9.37
C VAL A 30 0.08 -9.38 9.23
N ILE A 31 -0.30 -8.73 10.33
CA ILE A 31 -1.23 -7.59 10.31
C ILE A 31 -0.64 -6.43 9.49
N ASP A 32 0.62 -6.10 9.68
CA ASP A 32 1.28 -5.03 8.93
C ASP A 32 1.34 -5.33 7.43
N LEU A 33 1.67 -6.57 7.04
CA LEU A 33 1.66 -6.99 5.63
C LEU A 33 0.26 -6.87 5.03
N THR A 34 -0.77 -7.30 5.73
CA THR A 34 -2.16 -7.23 5.27
C THR A 34 -2.60 -5.79 5.11
N ASN A 35 -2.27 -4.94 6.07
CA ASN A 35 -2.58 -3.51 6.06
C ASN A 35 -1.88 -2.79 4.90
N SER A 36 -0.61 -3.11 4.67
CA SER A 36 0.17 -2.60 3.55
C SER A 36 -0.46 -2.97 2.21
N LYS A 37 -0.83 -4.24 2.03
CA LYS A 37 -1.51 -4.73 0.82
C LYS A 37 -2.87 -4.11 0.60
N GLN A 38 -3.64 -3.90 1.65
CA GLN A 38 -4.95 -3.26 1.56
C GLN A 38 -4.81 -1.78 1.16
N ASN A 39 -3.84 -1.07 1.71
CA ASN A 39 -3.54 0.31 1.33
C ASN A 39 -3.06 0.41 -0.13
N GLU A 40 -2.21 -0.52 -0.57
CA GLU A 40 -1.78 -0.63 -1.98
C GLU A 40 -2.99 -0.78 -2.91
N LYS A 41 -3.89 -1.71 -2.61
CA LYS A 41 -5.10 -1.95 -3.40
C LYS A 41 -6.05 -0.75 -3.42
N THR A 42 -6.19 -0.05 -2.30
CA THR A 42 -6.97 1.19 -2.23
C THR A 42 -6.36 2.26 -3.11
N LEU A 43 -5.05 2.44 -3.05
CA LEU A 43 -4.33 3.41 -3.87
C LEU A 43 -4.44 3.07 -5.37
N GLU A 44 -4.35 1.80 -5.74
CA GLU A 44 -4.61 1.33 -7.11
C GLU A 44 -6.01 1.70 -7.60
N ASN A 45 -7.02 1.45 -6.78
CA ASN A 45 -8.41 1.79 -7.12
C ASN A 45 -8.59 3.31 -7.26
N THR A 46 -7.98 4.10 -6.40
CA THR A 46 -7.99 5.56 -6.50
C THR A 46 -7.35 6.02 -7.81
N CYS A 47 -6.19 5.48 -8.18
CA CYS A 47 -5.55 5.79 -9.46
C CYS A 47 -6.46 5.45 -10.64
N LYS A 48 -7.09 4.28 -10.65
CA LYS A 48 -8.03 3.86 -11.71
C LYS A 48 -9.24 4.77 -11.81
N LEU A 49 -9.82 5.19 -10.69
CA LEU A 49 -10.95 6.11 -10.66
C LEU A 49 -10.58 7.48 -11.24
N ILE A 50 -9.41 8.00 -10.88
CA ILE A 50 -8.91 9.28 -11.36
C ILE A 50 -8.59 9.22 -12.86
N ILE A 51 -7.97 8.15 -13.33
CA ILE A 51 -7.73 7.91 -14.76
C ILE A 51 -9.04 7.85 -15.53
N ASN A 52 -10.04 7.12 -15.02
CA ASN A 52 -11.35 7.02 -15.64
C ASN A 52 -12.02 8.39 -15.77
N TYR A 53 -12.03 9.15 -14.69
CA TYR A 53 -12.57 10.51 -14.71
C TYR A 53 -11.81 11.40 -15.70
N GLY A 54 -10.49 11.35 -15.71
CA GLY A 54 -9.64 12.14 -16.59
C GLY A 54 -9.86 11.82 -18.07
N LEU A 55 -9.93 10.54 -18.42
CA LEU A 55 -10.14 10.10 -19.81
C LEU A 55 -11.53 10.44 -20.34
N LYS A 56 -12.53 10.50 -19.46
CA LYS A 56 -13.90 10.91 -19.83
C LYS A 56 -14.09 12.44 -19.92
N ASN A 57 -13.22 13.20 -19.29
CA ASN A 57 -13.36 14.66 -19.15
C ASN A 57 -12.08 15.40 -19.56
N ILE A 58 -11.44 14.98 -20.63
CA ILE A 58 -10.20 15.63 -21.10
C ILE A 58 -10.55 17.05 -21.58
N ASP A 59 -10.16 18.04 -20.79
CA ASP A 59 -10.29 19.47 -21.09
C ASP A 59 -8.95 20.20 -20.81
N GLU A 60 -8.96 21.54 -20.95
CA GLU A 60 -7.74 22.34 -20.75
C GLU A 60 -7.21 22.31 -19.30
N ASN A 61 -8.10 22.14 -18.33
CA ASN A 61 -7.78 22.18 -16.90
C ASN A 61 -7.77 20.79 -16.22
N ILE A 62 -7.75 19.72 -17.02
CA ILE A 62 -7.89 18.36 -16.47
C ILE A 62 -6.79 18.01 -15.50
N GLU A 63 -5.54 18.38 -15.75
CA GLU A 63 -4.39 18.08 -14.87
C GLU A 63 -4.61 18.57 -13.45
N LYS A 64 -5.02 19.82 -13.29
CA LYS A 64 -5.31 20.41 -11.99
C LYS A 64 -6.49 19.75 -11.28
N LYS A 65 -7.52 19.36 -12.04
CA LYS A 65 -8.67 18.61 -11.50
C LYS A 65 -8.26 17.23 -10.98
N LEU A 66 -7.44 16.50 -11.74
CA LEU A 66 -6.95 15.19 -11.32
C LEU A 66 -6.04 15.28 -10.10
N GLU A 67 -5.19 16.29 -10.03
CA GLU A 67 -4.33 16.55 -8.87
C GLU A 67 -5.16 16.81 -7.60
N ASN A 68 -6.20 17.65 -7.70
CA ASN A 68 -7.11 17.92 -6.58
C ASN A 68 -7.85 16.65 -6.14
N LEU A 69 -8.39 15.88 -7.09
CA LEU A 69 -9.06 14.61 -6.79
C LEU A 69 -8.13 13.61 -6.10
N LEU A 70 -6.88 13.55 -6.53
CA LEU A 70 -5.88 12.68 -5.91
C LEU A 70 -5.61 13.09 -4.45
N LYS A 71 -5.40 14.37 -4.21
CA LYS A 71 -5.15 14.91 -2.86
C LYS A 71 -6.36 14.80 -1.93
N GLU A 72 -7.57 14.91 -2.45
CA GLU A 72 -8.81 14.76 -1.67
C GLU A 72 -9.04 13.30 -1.25
N ASN A 73 -8.71 12.35 -2.12
CA ASN A 73 -8.91 10.93 -1.85
C ASN A 73 -7.77 10.28 -1.07
N GLU A 74 -6.54 10.79 -1.20
CA GLU A 74 -5.34 10.23 -0.58
C GLU A 74 -4.61 11.31 0.23
N LYS A 75 -4.81 11.31 1.55
CA LYS A 75 -4.26 12.34 2.45
C LYS A 75 -2.78 12.14 2.81
N ASP A 76 -2.31 10.89 2.77
CA ASP A 76 -0.97 10.50 3.20
C ASP A 76 0.01 10.29 2.04
N LEU A 77 -0.23 10.98 0.91
CA LEU A 77 0.68 10.94 -0.22
C LEU A 77 2.01 11.61 0.13
N TYR A 78 3.08 10.88 -0.12
CA TYR A 78 4.45 11.37 0.01
C TYR A 78 4.94 12.03 -1.27
N ASP A 79 4.60 11.41 -2.41
CA ASP A 79 4.96 11.88 -3.75
C ASP A 79 3.92 11.41 -4.77
N TYR A 80 3.77 12.15 -5.86
CA TYR A 80 2.90 11.76 -6.97
C TYR A 80 3.34 12.45 -8.27
N LYS A 81 3.00 11.83 -9.39
CA LYS A 81 3.20 12.39 -10.73
C LYS A 81 2.03 12.01 -11.63
N ILE A 82 1.49 12.97 -12.32
CA ILE A 82 0.42 12.79 -13.31
C ILE A 82 0.93 13.24 -14.66
N LEU A 83 0.90 12.34 -15.64
CA LEU A 83 1.25 12.62 -17.03
C LEU A 83 0.03 12.40 -17.91
N ILE A 84 -0.33 13.40 -18.71
CA ILE A 84 -1.49 13.37 -19.58
C ILE A 84 -1.04 13.57 -21.02
N ASN A 85 -1.37 12.60 -21.85
CA ASN A 85 -1.21 12.71 -23.31
C ASN A 85 -2.61 12.84 -23.94
N LYS A 86 -3.00 14.07 -24.30
CA LYS A 86 -4.32 14.37 -24.87
C LYS A 86 -4.51 13.78 -26.26
N GLU A 87 -3.45 13.72 -27.06
CA GLU A 87 -3.50 13.19 -28.43
C GLU A 87 -3.77 11.69 -28.44
N LYS A 88 -3.07 10.96 -27.58
CA LYS A 88 -3.23 9.50 -27.44
C LYS A 88 -4.36 9.11 -26.49
N LYS A 89 -5.02 10.08 -25.85
CA LYS A 89 -6.01 9.84 -24.79
C LYS A 89 -5.48 8.85 -23.75
N GLU A 90 -4.35 9.19 -23.17
CA GLU A 90 -3.60 8.38 -22.24
C GLU A 90 -3.29 9.19 -20.98
N ILE A 91 -3.47 8.58 -19.80
CA ILE A 91 -3.12 9.15 -18.50
C ILE A 91 -2.27 8.14 -17.74
N ASP A 92 -1.13 8.61 -17.25
CA ASP A 92 -0.20 7.83 -16.42
C ASP A 92 -0.10 8.50 -15.04
N ILE A 93 -0.42 7.76 -13.98
CA ILE A 93 -0.37 8.23 -12.60
C ILE A 93 0.59 7.39 -11.80
N TYR A 94 1.61 8.04 -11.27
CA TYR A 94 2.51 7.50 -10.26
C TYR A 94 2.15 8.08 -8.90
N THR A 95 2.11 7.24 -7.87
CA THR A 95 1.81 7.64 -6.50
C THR A 95 2.71 6.91 -5.51
N LYS A 96 3.11 7.62 -4.47
CA LYS A 96 3.90 7.11 -3.36
C LYS A 96 3.25 7.52 -2.05
N LYS A 97 2.93 6.54 -1.21
CA LYS A 97 2.22 6.72 0.05
C LYS A 97 2.99 6.10 1.21
N SER A 98 2.98 6.77 2.35
CA SER A 98 3.50 6.22 3.60
C SER A 98 2.38 5.55 4.42
N VAL A 99 2.64 4.37 4.94
CA VAL A 99 1.73 3.62 5.80
C VAL A 99 2.44 3.28 7.11
N LYS A 100 1.78 3.54 8.23
CA LYS A 100 2.31 3.20 9.56
C LYS A 100 2.04 1.73 9.87
N GLY A 101 3.06 1.03 10.39
CA GLY A 101 2.97 -0.35 10.82
C GLY A 101 3.16 -0.50 12.33
N ALA A 102 2.50 -1.50 12.92
CA ALA A 102 2.62 -1.82 14.34
C ALA A 102 3.91 -2.60 14.65
N PHE A 103 4.25 -3.57 13.80
CA PHE A 103 5.48 -4.35 13.92
C PHE A 103 6.72 -3.48 13.70
N GLY A 104 6.66 -2.53 12.78
CA GLY A 104 7.73 -1.60 12.49
C GLY A 104 8.17 -0.78 13.71
N LYS A 105 7.26 -0.46 14.62
CA LYS A 105 7.59 0.22 15.89
C LYS A 105 8.49 -0.64 16.79
N ILE A 106 8.29 -1.95 16.78
CA ILE A 106 9.07 -2.90 17.62
C ILE A 106 10.52 -2.98 17.13
N ILE A 107 10.74 -2.91 15.81
CA ILE A 107 12.08 -2.99 15.19
C ILE A 107 12.66 -1.61 14.82
N GLY A 108 12.02 -0.52 15.22
CA GLY A 108 12.47 0.86 14.95
C GLY A 108 12.20 1.36 13.54
N LYS A 109 11.35 0.68 12.76
CA LYS A 109 10.97 1.06 11.39
C LYS A 109 9.43 1.08 11.26
N ASP A 110 8.83 2.16 11.70
CA ASP A 110 7.37 2.29 11.82
C ASP A 110 6.64 2.75 10.55
N ILE A 111 7.36 3.01 9.47
CA ILE A 111 6.80 3.50 8.21
C ILE A 111 7.15 2.54 7.06
N TYR A 112 6.12 2.09 6.35
CA TYR A 112 6.20 1.38 5.09
C TYR A 112 5.85 2.31 3.95
N ILE A 113 6.58 2.23 2.84
CA ILE A 113 6.33 3.02 1.65
C ILE A 113 5.69 2.12 0.60
N ILE A 114 4.56 2.56 0.07
CA ILE A 114 3.82 1.90 -1.00
C ILE A 114 3.93 2.78 -2.25
N GLU A 115 4.31 2.18 -3.36
CA GLU A 115 4.40 2.82 -4.66
C GLU A 115 3.45 2.13 -5.64
N VAL A 116 2.66 2.92 -6.35
CA VAL A 116 1.71 2.44 -7.36
C VAL A 116 1.80 3.31 -8.59
N ARG A 117 1.91 2.68 -9.76
CA ARG A 117 1.86 3.36 -11.05
C ARG A 117 0.85 2.66 -11.95
N TYR A 118 -0.11 3.41 -12.42
CA TYR A 118 -1.12 2.97 -13.35
C TYR A 118 -1.18 3.88 -14.58
N LYS A 119 -1.32 3.24 -15.71
CA LYS A 119 -1.54 3.87 -17.00
C LYS A 119 -2.92 3.47 -17.50
N GLY A 120 -3.68 4.43 -17.95
CA GLY A 120 -4.96 4.20 -18.60
C GLY A 120 -4.98 4.78 -20.01
N LEU A 121 -5.57 4.06 -20.93
CA LEU A 121 -5.76 4.48 -22.33
C LEU A 121 -7.12 4.04 -22.81
N ILE A 122 -7.64 4.77 -23.80
CA ILE A 122 -8.87 4.38 -24.49
C ILE A 122 -8.50 3.50 -25.68
N ASN A 123 -8.99 2.26 -25.66
CA ASN A 123 -8.87 1.32 -26.77
C ASN A 123 -10.28 0.80 -27.12
N ASP A 124 -10.69 0.94 -28.38
CA ASP A 124 -12.01 0.52 -28.87
C ASP A 124 -13.18 0.97 -27.98
N GLU A 125 -13.23 2.26 -27.64
CA GLU A 125 -14.22 2.89 -26.76
C GLU A 125 -14.22 2.40 -25.30
N LYS A 126 -13.27 1.53 -24.93
CA LYS A 126 -13.10 1.04 -23.56
C LYS A 126 -11.83 1.58 -22.93
N ILE A 127 -11.91 1.85 -21.63
CA ILE A 127 -10.73 2.24 -20.86
C ILE A 127 -9.99 0.97 -20.42
N VAL A 128 -8.74 0.87 -20.84
CA VAL A 128 -7.82 -0.21 -20.43
C VAL A 128 -6.85 0.35 -19.42
N TYR A 129 -6.69 -0.36 -18.31
CA TYR A 129 -5.75 -0.01 -17.25
C TYR A 129 -4.57 -0.96 -17.28
N GLU A 130 -3.38 -0.43 -17.22
CA GLU A 130 -2.14 -1.19 -17.14
C GLU A 130 -1.38 -0.76 -15.89
N ARG A 131 -1.00 -1.74 -15.07
CA ARG A 131 -0.07 -1.51 -13.97
C ARG A 131 1.34 -1.45 -14.55
N VAL A 132 2.04 -0.38 -14.29
CA VAL A 132 3.44 -0.22 -14.73
C VAL A 132 4.34 -0.61 -13.58
N ASP A 133 5.25 -1.56 -13.83
CA ASP A 133 6.26 -1.93 -12.85
C ASP A 133 7.19 -0.74 -12.59
N ILE A 134 7.40 -0.46 -11.33
CA ILE A 134 8.30 0.57 -10.87
C ILE A 134 9.64 -0.13 -10.66
N ASP A 135 10.39 -0.31 -11.74
CA ASP A 135 11.76 -0.79 -11.64
C ASP A 135 12.60 0.26 -10.91
N GLY A 136 13.07 -0.19 -9.79
CA GLY A 136 13.93 0.61 -8.92
C GLY A 136 15.30 0.89 -9.53
#